data_32db58a9ece5aa9480c644cc25e3033f
#
_entry.id   32db58a9ece5aa9480c644cc25e3033f
#
_cell.length_a   1.000
_cell.length_b   1.000
_cell.length_c   1.000
_cell.angle_alpha   90.00
_cell.angle_beta   90.00
_cell.angle_gamma   90.00
#
_symmetry.space_group_name_H-M   'P 1'
#
loop_
_entity.id
_entity.type
_entity.pdbx_description
1 polymer ?
#
loop_
_entity_poly.entity_id
_entity_poly.type
_entity_poly.pdbx_seq_one_letter_code
_entity_poly.pdbx_strand_id
1 'polypeptide(L)'
;PQLDLGLNEAEALADEKEPEPVLEEAAPKKKKAKGKKATDLQKITNHRDEYIELTDEELNKKYGEGKWKHLPYEIINKLEHLPASFEAVTYHIGVYARNDDQTIVRAPHPTELFPKSIATPSLVASILYAKYVKAIPLYRLEQAYQQNDVSISRAVMANWVIKGSQEYLIY
;
A
#
# COMPACT_ATOMS: atom_id res chain seq x y z
N PRO A 1 25.55 -25.80 2.30
CA PRO A 1 24.33 -26.10 1.55
C PRO A 1 23.21 -25.30 2.15
N GLN A 2 22.83 -24.29 1.42
CA GLN A 2 21.80 -23.34 1.77
C GLN A 2 20.44 -24.03 1.78
N LEU A 3 19.63 -23.74 2.78
CA LEU A 3 18.27 -24.24 2.89
C LEU A 3 17.38 -23.57 1.82
N ASP A 4 17.36 -24.16 0.66
CA ASP A 4 16.66 -23.68 -0.55
C ASP A 4 15.14 -23.88 -0.50
N LEU A 5 14.66 -24.58 0.52
CA LEU A 5 13.29 -25.10 0.60
C LEU A 5 12.18 -24.03 0.76
N GLY A 6 12.51 -22.84 1.21
CA GLY A 6 11.49 -21.80 1.46
C GLY A 6 11.31 -20.82 0.29
N LEU A 7 12.38 -20.53 -0.44
CA LEU A 7 12.37 -19.59 -1.56
C LEU A 7 11.78 -20.23 -2.82
N ASN A 8 12.05 -21.51 -3.06
CA ASN A 8 11.52 -22.24 -4.20
C ASN A 8 9.99 -22.27 -4.26
N GLU A 9 9.30 -22.37 -3.12
CA GLU A 9 7.84 -22.30 -3.11
C GLU A 9 7.37 -20.86 -3.42
N ALA A 10 8.03 -19.84 -2.89
CA ALA A 10 7.70 -18.46 -3.16
C ALA A 10 7.94 -18.10 -4.64
N GLU A 11 9.06 -18.55 -5.22
CA GLU A 11 9.38 -18.35 -6.63
C GLU A 11 8.41 -19.09 -7.56
N ALA A 12 8.05 -20.34 -7.21
CA ALA A 12 7.08 -21.12 -7.98
C ALA A 12 5.66 -20.52 -7.96
N LEU A 13 5.32 -19.78 -6.92
CA LEU A 13 4.01 -19.13 -6.77
C LEU A 13 4.01 -17.67 -7.27
N ALA A 14 5.17 -17.07 -7.52
CA ALA A 14 5.29 -15.75 -8.07
C ALA A 14 4.85 -15.75 -9.55
N ASP A 15 3.75 -15.07 -9.86
CA ASP A 15 3.34 -14.80 -11.23
C ASP A 15 3.55 -13.31 -11.54
N GLU A 16 4.52 -13.03 -12.42
CA GLU A 16 4.81 -11.64 -12.86
C GLU A 16 3.63 -11.00 -13.59
N LYS A 17 2.67 -11.79 -14.06
CA LYS A 17 1.48 -11.32 -14.79
C LYS A 17 0.31 -10.99 -13.87
N GLU A 18 0.30 -11.48 -12.63
CA GLU A 18 -0.72 -11.06 -11.67
C GLU A 18 -0.37 -9.67 -11.12
N PRO A 19 -1.07 -8.62 -11.53
CA PRO A 19 -0.80 -7.28 -11.02
C PRO A 19 -1.17 -7.22 -9.54
N GLU A 20 -0.28 -6.66 -8.74
CA GLU A 20 -0.67 -6.21 -7.40
C GLU A 20 -1.95 -5.37 -7.49
N PRO A 21 -2.76 -5.35 -6.44
CA PRO A 21 -3.76 -4.31 -6.28
C PRO A 21 -3.10 -2.93 -6.34
N VAL A 22 -3.01 -2.33 -7.54
CA VAL A 22 -2.43 -1.01 -7.79
C VAL A 22 -3.39 0.06 -7.32
N LEU A 23 -2.89 0.97 -6.49
CA LEU A 23 -3.52 2.25 -6.22
C LEU A 23 -3.41 3.10 -7.50
N GLU A 24 -4.53 3.38 -8.15
CA GLU A 24 -4.52 4.27 -9.29
C GLU A 24 -4.18 5.70 -8.85
N GLU A 25 -3.11 6.25 -9.40
CA GLU A 25 -2.88 7.69 -9.35
C GLU A 25 -4.04 8.39 -10.06
N ALA A 26 -4.68 9.32 -9.38
CA ALA A 26 -5.69 10.18 -9.99
C ALA A 26 -5.04 11.15 -10.96
N ALA A 27 -4.79 10.70 -12.19
CA ALA A 27 -4.59 11.59 -13.33
C ALA A 27 -5.91 11.72 -14.08
N PRO A 28 -6.33 12.93 -14.46
CA PRO A 28 -7.60 13.12 -15.15
C PRO A 28 -7.45 12.67 -16.62
N LYS A 29 -7.69 11.40 -16.91
CA LYS A 29 -8.01 10.94 -18.29
C LYS A 29 -8.48 9.49 -18.33
N LYS A 30 -9.70 9.30 -18.88
CA LYS A 30 -10.35 8.07 -19.34
C LYS A 30 -10.74 7.08 -18.24
N LYS A 31 -12.06 6.92 -18.08
CA LYS A 31 -12.71 5.87 -17.27
C LYS A 31 -12.20 4.50 -17.69
N LYS A 32 -11.10 4.04 -17.10
CA LYS A 32 -10.74 2.63 -17.06
C LYS A 32 -11.67 1.96 -16.04
N ALA A 33 -12.08 0.73 -16.33
CA ALA A 33 -12.91 -0.06 -15.44
C ALA A 33 -12.35 0.03 -14.01
N LYS A 34 -13.20 0.40 -13.05
CA LYS A 34 -12.84 0.42 -11.63
C LYS A 34 -12.29 -0.95 -11.28
N GLY A 35 -11.01 -1.01 -10.93
CA GLY A 35 -10.39 -2.23 -10.46
C GLY A 35 -11.18 -2.76 -9.26
N LYS A 36 -11.38 -4.07 -9.15
CA LYS A 36 -12.10 -4.77 -8.06
C LYS A 36 -11.63 -4.40 -6.65
N LYS A 37 -10.51 -3.77 -6.51
CA LYS A 37 -9.64 -3.53 -5.36
C LYS A 37 -10.12 -2.47 -4.39
N ALA A 38 -10.61 -1.34 -4.88
CA ALA A 38 -11.24 -0.33 -4.02
C ALA A 38 -12.51 -0.87 -3.36
N THR A 39 -13.22 -1.75 -4.08
CA THR A 39 -14.42 -2.44 -3.58
C THR A 39 -14.07 -3.51 -2.53
N ASP A 40 -12.91 -4.15 -2.63
CA ASP A 40 -12.49 -5.19 -1.68
C ASP A 40 -11.99 -4.58 -0.37
N LEU A 41 -11.29 -3.46 -0.42
CA LEU A 41 -10.91 -2.73 0.82
C LEU A 41 -12.12 -2.15 1.56
N GLN A 42 -13.20 -1.82 0.86
CA GLN A 42 -14.45 -1.34 1.49
C GLN A 42 -15.19 -2.40 2.31
N LYS A 43 -14.90 -3.69 2.09
CA LYS A 43 -15.49 -4.80 2.86
C LYS A 43 -14.87 -4.99 4.23
N ILE A 44 -13.68 -4.44 4.44
CA ILE A 44 -12.96 -4.56 5.71
C ILE A 44 -13.70 -3.73 6.76
N THR A 45 -13.97 -4.31 7.91
CA THR A 45 -14.77 -3.68 8.97
C THR A 45 -14.06 -2.49 9.60
N ASN A 46 -12.72 -2.54 9.71
CA ASN A 46 -11.93 -1.50 10.36
C ASN A 46 -11.33 -0.57 9.30
N HIS A 47 -11.73 0.68 9.33
CA HIS A 47 -11.19 1.74 8.48
C HIS A 47 -10.63 2.86 9.33
N ARG A 48 -9.48 3.40 8.90
CA ARG A 48 -8.87 4.59 9.49
C ARG A 48 -8.53 5.58 8.39
N ASP A 49 -8.96 6.81 8.55
CA ASP A 49 -8.60 7.92 7.69
C ASP A 49 -7.49 8.74 8.35
N GLU A 50 -6.41 8.96 7.63
CA GLU A 50 -5.30 9.80 8.06
C GLU A 50 -5.13 10.98 7.08
N TYR A 51 -5.10 12.18 7.62
CA TYR A 51 -4.92 13.41 6.85
C TYR A 51 -3.48 13.89 7.00
N ILE A 52 -2.77 13.97 5.87
CA ILE A 52 -1.39 14.45 5.82
C ILE A 52 -1.40 15.81 5.11
N GLU A 53 -1.20 16.86 5.87
CA GLU A 53 -1.28 18.23 5.40
C GLU A 53 0.04 18.96 5.64
N LEU A 54 0.29 20.00 4.86
CA LEU A 54 1.32 20.97 5.15
C LEU A 54 0.72 22.07 6.04
N THR A 55 1.49 22.56 6.99
CA THR A 55 1.05 23.66 7.85
C THR A 55 0.94 24.96 7.06
N ASP A 56 0.04 25.85 7.48
CA ASP A 56 -0.11 27.18 6.87
C ASP A 56 1.19 27.97 6.88
N GLU A 57 2.02 27.78 7.91
CA GLU A 57 3.34 28.42 8.04
C GLU A 57 4.31 27.96 6.94
N GLU A 58 4.33 26.65 6.64
CA GLU A 58 5.16 26.07 5.57
C GLU A 58 4.70 26.54 4.19
N LEU A 59 3.38 26.59 3.97
CA LEU A 59 2.79 27.09 2.73
C LEU A 59 3.05 28.57 2.52
N ASN A 60 2.86 29.38 3.56
CA ASN A 60 3.12 30.82 3.53
C ASN A 60 4.60 31.15 3.34
N LYS A 61 5.51 30.35 3.95
CA LYS A 61 6.97 30.50 3.76
C LYS A 61 7.39 30.17 2.32
N LYS A 62 6.72 29.22 1.68
CA LYS A 62 7.07 28.75 0.34
C LYS A 62 6.43 29.56 -0.78
N TYR A 63 5.20 30.03 -0.59
CA TYR A 63 4.39 30.69 -1.64
C TYR A 63 4.01 32.13 -1.32
N GLY A 64 4.09 32.54 -0.07
CA GLY A 64 3.59 33.80 0.42
C GLY A 64 2.14 33.71 0.92
N GLU A 65 1.81 34.61 1.83
CA GLU A 65 0.50 34.65 2.48
C GLU A 65 -0.63 34.91 1.46
N GLY A 66 -1.66 34.06 1.49
CA GLY A 66 -2.82 34.19 0.61
C GLY A 66 -2.58 33.83 -0.88
N LYS A 67 -1.38 33.35 -1.26
CA LYS A 67 -1.02 33.03 -2.65
C LYS A 67 -1.19 31.57 -3.04
N TRP A 68 -1.81 30.75 -2.21
CA TRP A 68 -2.05 29.33 -2.44
C TRP A 68 -3.52 28.99 -2.17
N LYS A 69 -3.97 27.87 -2.74
CA LYS A 69 -5.29 27.29 -2.51
C LYS A 69 -5.18 25.80 -2.30
N HIS A 70 -6.04 25.23 -1.47
CA HIS A 70 -6.18 23.81 -1.30
C HIS A 70 -6.89 23.20 -2.52
N LEU A 71 -6.36 22.10 -3.03
CA LEU A 71 -6.98 21.27 -4.05
C LEU A 71 -7.60 20.01 -3.40
N PRO A 72 -8.43 19.24 -4.12
CA PRO A 72 -8.90 17.95 -3.62
C PRO A 72 -7.73 17.07 -3.19
N TYR A 73 -7.92 16.34 -2.08
CA TYR A 73 -6.91 15.42 -1.54
C TYR A 73 -6.55 14.35 -2.56
N GLU A 74 -5.27 14.00 -2.59
CA GLU A 74 -4.82 12.76 -3.20
C GLU A 74 -5.06 11.62 -2.20
N ILE A 75 -5.75 10.55 -2.63
CA ILE A 75 -6.17 9.47 -1.75
C ILE A 75 -5.28 8.25 -2.00
N ILE A 76 -4.64 7.77 -0.95
CA ILE A 76 -3.84 6.54 -0.95
C ILE A 76 -4.45 5.57 0.05
N ASN A 77 -4.81 4.37 -0.40
CA ASN A 77 -5.32 3.32 0.48
C ASN A 77 -4.22 2.30 0.78
N LYS A 78 -4.10 1.93 2.03
CA LYS A 78 -3.17 0.91 2.53
C LYS A 78 -3.91 -0.12 3.36
N LEU A 79 -3.37 -1.32 3.44
CA LEU A 79 -3.86 -2.38 4.31
C LEU A 79 -2.85 -2.64 5.41
N GLU A 80 -3.26 -2.47 6.64
CA GLU A 80 -2.45 -2.72 7.81
C GLU A 80 -2.91 -4.01 8.50
N HIS A 81 -1.95 -4.86 8.87
CA HIS A 81 -2.21 -6.03 9.68
C HIS A 81 -1.92 -5.71 11.14
N LEU A 82 -2.96 -5.68 11.95
CA LEU A 82 -2.85 -5.68 13.40
C LEU A 82 -2.95 -7.13 13.90
N PRO A 83 -2.21 -7.55 14.94
CA PRO A 83 -2.38 -8.89 15.50
C PRO A 83 -3.86 -9.19 15.76
N ALA A 84 -4.38 -10.24 15.12
CA ALA A 84 -5.78 -10.69 15.12
C ALA A 84 -6.78 -9.85 14.31
N SER A 85 -6.37 -8.78 13.59
CA SER A 85 -7.27 -8.01 12.74
C SER A 85 -6.56 -7.37 11.55
N PHE A 86 -7.34 -6.94 10.55
CA PHE A 86 -6.88 -6.11 9.45
C PHE A 86 -7.52 -4.73 9.56
N GLU A 87 -6.77 -3.71 9.17
CA GLU A 87 -7.25 -2.35 9.08
C GLU A 87 -6.95 -1.78 7.68
N ALA A 88 -7.95 -1.21 7.05
CA ALA A 88 -7.76 -0.46 5.82
C ALA A 88 -7.45 1.00 6.18
N VAL A 89 -6.25 1.46 5.86
CA VAL A 89 -5.82 2.84 6.12
C VAL A 89 -5.93 3.65 4.85
N THR A 90 -6.68 4.74 4.89
CA THR A 90 -6.80 5.69 3.80
C THR A 90 -6.05 6.96 4.13
N TYR A 91 -5.01 7.24 3.38
CA TYR A 91 -4.24 8.49 3.51
C TYR A 91 -4.81 9.55 2.58
N HIS A 92 -5.20 10.69 3.14
CA HIS A 92 -5.60 11.89 2.42
C HIS A 92 -4.42 12.85 2.38
N ILE A 93 -3.77 12.97 1.23
CA ILE A 93 -2.58 13.81 1.06
C ILE A 93 -3.00 15.17 0.56
N GLY A 94 -2.65 16.21 1.30
CA GLY A 94 -2.93 17.60 0.95
C GLY A 94 -2.24 18.00 -0.35
N VAL A 95 -3.01 18.54 -1.27
CA VAL A 95 -2.52 19.07 -2.56
C VAL A 95 -2.82 20.56 -2.61
N TYR A 96 -1.81 21.35 -2.91
CA TYR A 96 -1.89 22.80 -2.89
C TYR A 96 -1.42 23.37 -4.23
N ALA A 97 -2.12 24.38 -4.71
CA ALA A 97 -1.73 25.10 -5.91
C ALA A 97 -1.43 26.56 -5.58
N ARG A 98 -0.36 27.09 -6.17
CA ARG A 98 -0.07 28.50 -6.16
C ARG A 98 -1.03 29.25 -7.10
N ASN A 99 -1.49 30.41 -6.68
CA ASN A 99 -2.48 31.18 -7.45
C ASN A 99 -1.88 31.83 -8.72
N ASP A 100 -0.58 32.12 -8.73
CA ASP A 100 0.09 32.88 -9.79
C ASP A 100 0.42 32.01 -11.01
N ASP A 101 1.13 30.88 -10.80
CA ASP A 101 1.69 30.03 -11.84
C ASP A 101 1.11 28.61 -11.87
N GLN A 102 0.13 28.32 -11.01
CA GLN A 102 -0.50 26.99 -10.83
C GLN A 102 0.49 25.88 -10.46
N THR A 103 1.66 26.22 -9.94
CA THR A 103 2.61 25.22 -9.42
C THR A 103 1.95 24.40 -8.33
N ILE A 104 1.94 23.07 -8.48
CA ILE A 104 1.31 22.14 -7.54
C ILE A 104 2.36 21.60 -6.58
N VAL A 105 2.04 21.64 -5.28
CA VAL A 105 2.81 21.01 -4.21
C VAL A 105 1.93 20.04 -3.45
N ARG A 106 2.50 18.90 -3.09
CA ARG A 106 1.86 17.87 -2.28
C ARG A 106 2.53 17.78 -0.93
N ALA A 107 1.75 17.43 0.08
CA ALA A 107 2.30 17.01 1.37
C ALA A 107 3.15 15.74 1.18
N PRO A 108 4.09 15.45 2.09
CA PRO A 108 4.94 14.28 1.98
C PRO A 108 4.10 12.99 1.99
N HIS A 109 4.41 12.08 1.07
CA HIS A 109 3.78 10.77 1.04
C HIS A 109 4.23 9.93 2.25
N PRO A 110 3.37 9.05 2.78
CA PRO A 110 3.78 8.10 3.80
C PRO A 110 4.89 7.21 3.25
N THR A 111 5.79 6.76 4.13
CA THR A 111 6.87 5.85 3.74
C THR A 111 6.27 4.53 3.25
N GLU A 112 6.51 4.19 2.00
CA GLU A 112 6.07 2.95 1.39
C GLU A 112 7.16 1.89 1.47
N LEU A 113 6.79 0.67 1.85
CA LEU A 113 7.70 -0.47 1.80
C LEU A 113 8.03 -0.82 0.33
N PHE A 114 6.99 -0.91 -0.49
CA PHE A 114 7.10 -1.08 -1.93
C PHE A 114 6.34 0.03 -2.64
N PRO A 115 6.93 0.67 -3.67
CA PRO A 115 6.26 1.73 -4.40
C PRO A 115 4.93 1.26 -5.00
N LYS A 116 3.87 2.06 -4.80
CA LYS A 116 2.52 1.82 -5.33
C LYS A 116 1.85 0.52 -4.85
N SER A 117 2.32 -0.08 -3.76
CA SER A 117 1.76 -1.28 -3.16
C SER A 117 0.84 -0.94 -1.98
N ILE A 118 -0.19 -1.77 -1.76
CA ILE A 118 -0.99 -1.71 -0.53
C ILE A 118 -0.26 -2.32 0.66
N ALA A 119 0.87 -3.00 0.42
CA ALA A 119 1.65 -3.67 1.45
C ALA A 119 2.24 -2.65 2.44
N THR A 120 1.91 -2.84 3.70
CA THR A 120 2.58 -2.16 4.81
C THR A 120 3.69 -3.05 5.38
N PRO A 121 4.69 -2.48 6.06
CA PRO A 121 5.70 -3.28 6.75
C PRO A 121 5.10 -4.31 7.71
N SER A 122 4.02 -3.96 8.43
CA SER A 122 3.33 -4.86 9.35
C SER A 122 2.72 -6.07 8.64
N LEU A 123 2.08 -5.85 7.49
CA LEU A 123 1.48 -6.91 6.69
C LEU A 123 2.54 -7.88 6.15
N VAL A 124 3.61 -7.36 5.55
CA VAL A 124 4.69 -8.20 5.01
C VAL A 124 5.42 -8.96 6.11
N ALA A 125 5.70 -8.32 7.25
CA ALA A 125 6.29 -8.98 8.41
C ALA A 125 5.42 -10.12 8.94
N SER A 126 4.09 -9.95 8.96
CA SER A 126 3.16 -11.00 9.38
C SER A 126 3.17 -12.21 8.44
N ILE A 127 3.26 -11.98 7.12
CA ILE A 127 3.37 -13.03 6.11
C ILE A 127 4.69 -13.80 6.27
N LEU A 128 5.81 -13.08 6.40
CA LEU A 128 7.12 -13.68 6.63
C LEU A 128 7.14 -14.53 7.92
N TYR A 129 6.61 -13.99 9.01
CA TYR A 129 6.50 -14.70 10.27
C TYR A 129 5.64 -15.96 10.14
N ALA A 130 4.48 -15.86 9.51
CA ALA A 130 3.59 -16.99 9.31
C ALA A 130 4.25 -18.08 8.44
N LYS A 131 4.92 -17.69 7.34
CA LYS A 131 5.55 -18.64 6.43
C LYS A 131 6.78 -19.30 7.04
N TYR A 132 7.71 -18.53 7.60
CA TYR A 132 9.04 -19.06 7.99
C TYR A 132 9.13 -19.46 9.47
N VAL A 133 8.38 -18.85 10.35
CA VAL A 133 8.39 -19.20 11.78
C VAL A 133 7.30 -20.21 12.11
N LYS A 134 6.08 -19.98 11.60
CA LYS A 134 4.95 -20.90 11.83
C LYS A 134 4.81 -22.01 10.79
N ALA A 135 5.64 -22.02 9.74
CA ALA A 135 5.60 -22.99 8.65
C ALA A 135 4.22 -23.10 7.97
N ILE A 136 3.49 -21.98 7.84
CA ILE A 136 2.17 -21.93 7.21
C ILE A 136 2.37 -21.66 5.72
N PRO A 137 1.90 -22.57 4.81
CA PRO A 137 1.95 -22.34 3.38
C PRO A 137 1.11 -21.13 2.95
N LEU A 138 1.54 -20.41 1.90
CA LEU A 138 0.86 -19.19 1.45
C LEU A 138 -0.60 -19.43 1.05
N TYR A 139 -0.94 -20.60 0.49
CA TYR A 139 -2.33 -20.92 0.14
C TYR A 139 -3.26 -20.97 1.37
N ARG A 140 -2.73 -21.42 2.54
CA ARG A 140 -3.50 -21.41 3.78
C ARG A 140 -3.67 -19.99 4.34
N LEU A 141 -2.65 -19.14 4.14
CA LEU A 141 -2.76 -17.72 4.49
C LEU A 141 -3.80 -17.02 3.61
N GLU A 142 -3.80 -17.29 2.29
CA GLU A 142 -4.81 -16.78 1.37
C GLU A 142 -6.23 -17.14 1.84
N GLN A 143 -6.46 -18.41 2.20
CA GLN A 143 -7.76 -18.87 2.72
C GLN A 143 -8.11 -18.19 4.07
N ALA A 144 -7.16 -18.08 4.97
CA ALA A 144 -7.36 -17.42 6.26
C ALA A 144 -7.67 -15.92 6.10
N TYR A 145 -7.04 -15.25 5.14
CA TYR A 145 -7.31 -13.85 4.83
C TYR A 145 -8.69 -13.66 4.22
N GLN A 146 -9.09 -14.55 3.31
CA GLN A 146 -10.44 -14.54 2.72
C GLN A 146 -11.55 -14.68 3.77
N GLN A 147 -11.31 -15.43 4.85
CA GLN A 147 -12.26 -15.52 5.96
C GLN A 147 -12.43 -14.20 6.72
N ASN A 148 -11.50 -13.27 6.58
CA ASN A 148 -11.54 -11.93 7.15
C ASN A 148 -11.83 -10.86 6.07
N ASP A 149 -12.45 -11.24 4.97
CA ASP A 149 -12.80 -10.36 3.85
C ASP A 149 -11.59 -9.67 3.17
N VAL A 150 -10.38 -10.18 3.40
CA VAL A 150 -9.14 -9.69 2.79
C VAL A 150 -8.77 -10.60 1.62
N SER A 151 -8.83 -10.06 0.40
CA SER A 151 -8.51 -10.81 -0.82
C SER A 151 -7.11 -10.46 -1.31
N ILE A 152 -6.13 -11.26 -0.92
CA ILE A 152 -4.73 -11.16 -1.38
C ILE A 152 -4.34 -12.54 -1.90
N SER A 153 -3.98 -12.62 -3.19
CA SER A 153 -3.58 -13.92 -3.77
C SER A 153 -2.23 -14.38 -3.24
N ARG A 154 -2.03 -15.70 -3.23
CA ARG A 154 -0.73 -16.30 -2.86
C ARG A 154 0.41 -15.81 -3.76
N ALA A 155 0.15 -15.51 -5.04
CA ALA A 155 1.14 -14.97 -5.96
C ALA A 155 1.62 -13.58 -5.54
N VAL A 156 0.69 -12.70 -5.14
CA VAL A 156 1.02 -11.37 -4.61
C VAL A 156 1.83 -11.48 -3.32
N MET A 157 1.43 -12.37 -2.40
CA MET A 157 2.20 -12.61 -1.16
C MET A 157 3.61 -13.14 -1.47
N ALA A 158 3.74 -14.05 -2.44
CA ALA A 158 5.04 -14.57 -2.87
C ALA A 158 5.94 -13.45 -3.42
N ASN A 159 5.40 -12.58 -4.27
CA ASN A 159 6.13 -11.43 -4.80
C ASN A 159 6.62 -10.48 -3.69
N TRP A 160 5.78 -10.21 -2.68
CA TRP A 160 6.20 -9.40 -1.52
C TRP A 160 7.30 -10.06 -0.70
N VAL A 161 7.24 -11.39 -0.53
CA VAL A 161 8.29 -12.16 0.17
C VAL A 161 9.61 -12.07 -0.60
N ILE A 162 9.59 -12.27 -1.92
CA ILE A 162 10.79 -12.19 -2.77
C ILE A 162 11.38 -10.79 -2.75
N LYS A 163 10.57 -9.76 -3.01
CA LYS A 163 11.03 -8.36 -2.96
C LYS A 163 11.58 -8.00 -1.57
N GLY A 164 10.87 -8.38 -0.52
CA GLY A 164 11.29 -8.13 0.84
C GLY A 164 12.64 -8.78 1.17
N SER A 165 12.88 -9.99 0.69
CA SER A 165 14.17 -10.66 0.88
C SER A 165 15.28 -9.99 0.08
N GLN A 166 15.02 -9.56 -1.15
CA GLN A 166 16.02 -8.92 -2.01
C GLN A 166 16.40 -7.51 -1.57
N GLU A 167 15.43 -6.74 -1.07
CA GLU A 167 15.65 -5.32 -0.74
C GLU A 167 16.05 -5.09 0.72
N TYR A 168 15.58 -5.94 1.65
CA TYR A 168 15.72 -5.68 3.10
C TYR A 168 16.44 -6.78 3.88
N LEU A 169 16.54 -8.00 3.36
CA LEU A 169 17.16 -9.14 4.06
C LEU A 169 18.48 -9.59 3.42
N ILE A 170 19.12 -8.75 2.63
CA ILE A 170 20.44 -9.04 2.04
C ILE A 170 21.49 -8.88 3.15
N TYR A 171 22.26 -9.94 3.39
CA TYR A 171 23.42 -9.96 4.28
C TYR A 171 24.70 -9.85 3.48
#